data_5a4d42a82edc1ba812a6fc5e62b2d10b
#
_entry.id   5a4d42a82edc1ba812a6fc5e62b2d10b
#
_cell.length_a   1.000
_cell.length_b   1.000
_cell.length_c   1.000
_cell.angle_alpha   90.00
_cell.angle_beta   90.00
_cell.angle_gamma   90.00
#
_symmetry.space_group_name_H-M   'P 1'
#
loop_
_entity.id
_entity.type
_entity.pdbx_description
1 polymer ?
#
loop_
_entity_poly.entity_id
_entity_poly.type
_entity_poly.pdbx_seq_one_letter_code
_entity_poly.pdbx_strand_id
1 'polypeptide(L)'
;MKLLAPTPGWTATADVIVVGSGIAGLTTALQCRTYGLSVLLVTKARVDEGSTKWAQGGIAAALGDGDSPEAHEKDTLVAGAGLCDVDAVRVLVTEGPEAVRKLIERGAIFDREDSGEIALTREGGHLRGIRCRC
;
A
#
# COMPACT_ATOMS: atom_id res chain seq x y z
N MET A 1 -24.98 -2.34 -22.60
CA MET A 1 -25.78 -3.19 -21.68
C MET A 1 -26.40 -2.27 -20.65
N LYS A 2 -27.73 -2.29 -20.47
CA LYS A 2 -28.41 -1.46 -19.46
C LYS A 2 -28.56 -2.32 -18.21
N LEU A 3 -27.99 -1.87 -17.10
CA LEU A 3 -28.18 -2.52 -15.80
C LEU A 3 -29.60 -2.15 -15.29
N LEU A 4 -30.40 -3.16 -15.00
CA LEU A 4 -31.68 -2.99 -14.34
C LEU A 4 -31.49 -3.31 -12.86
N ALA A 5 -31.77 -2.35 -12.00
CA ALA A 5 -31.76 -2.52 -10.56
C ALA A 5 -33.16 -2.19 -10.00
N PRO A 6 -33.58 -2.86 -8.93
CA PRO A 6 -34.82 -2.49 -8.23
C PRO A 6 -34.69 -1.07 -7.66
N THR A 7 -35.82 -0.46 -7.34
CA THR A 7 -35.85 0.83 -6.64
C THR A 7 -35.09 0.72 -5.31
N PRO A 8 -34.14 1.66 -5.03
CA PRO A 8 -33.40 1.65 -3.78
C PRO A 8 -34.34 1.72 -2.57
N GLY A 9 -34.09 0.88 -1.56
CA GLY A 9 -34.82 0.91 -0.29
C GLY A 9 -34.33 2.00 0.65
N TRP A 10 -33.13 2.54 0.42
CA TRP A 10 -32.53 3.62 1.19
C TRP A 10 -31.46 4.35 0.36
N THR A 11 -31.08 5.52 0.80
CA THR A 11 -30.04 6.34 0.18
C THR A 11 -29.06 6.84 1.26
N ALA A 12 -27.77 6.81 0.97
CA ALA A 12 -26.76 7.45 1.78
C ALA A 12 -26.00 8.46 0.92
N THR A 13 -25.55 9.56 1.53
CA THR A 13 -24.78 10.61 0.87
C THR A 13 -23.43 10.75 1.57
N ALA A 14 -22.37 10.86 0.79
CA ALA A 14 -21.02 11.14 1.27
C ALA A 14 -20.28 11.98 0.23
N ASP A 15 -19.24 12.70 0.65
CA ASP A 15 -18.38 13.45 -0.26
C ASP A 15 -17.56 12.51 -1.15
N VAL A 16 -17.16 11.35 -0.59
CA VAL A 16 -16.36 10.34 -1.29
C VAL A 16 -16.93 8.95 -1.03
N ILE A 17 -17.05 8.16 -2.09
CA ILE A 17 -17.39 6.74 -2.00
C ILE A 17 -16.15 5.93 -2.38
N VAL A 18 -15.68 5.09 -1.45
CA VAL A 18 -14.54 4.17 -1.66
C VAL A 18 -15.10 2.76 -1.81
N VAL A 19 -14.80 2.10 -2.91
CA VAL A 19 -15.23 0.73 -3.17
C VAL A 19 -14.06 -0.23 -2.97
N GLY A 20 -14.14 -1.05 -1.95
CA GLY A 20 -13.11 -2.01 -1.56
C GLY A 20 -12.40 -1.63 -0.26
N SER A 21 -12.20 -2.61 0.63
CA SER A 21 -11.57 -2.47 1.95
C SER A 21 -10.17 -3.07 2.01
N GLY A 22 -9.46 -3.19 0.88
CA GLY A 22 -8.04 -3.50 0.85
C GLY A 22 -7.21 -2.30 1.29
N ILE A 23 -5.87 -2.46 1.36
CA ILE A 23 -4.95 -1.42 1.83
C ILE A 23 -5.13 -0.09 1.08
N ALA A 24 -5.30 -0.12 -0.24
CA ALA A 24 -5.52 1.08 -1.03
C ALA A 24 -6.82 1.81 -0.66
N GLY A 25 -7.93 1.06 -0.55
CA GLY A 25 -9.23 1.63 -0.18
C GLY A 25 -9.24 2.21 1.23
N LEU A 26 -8.69 1.48 2.20
CA LEU A 26 -8.58 1.95 3.58
C LEU A 26 -7.69 3.18 3.71
N THR A 27 -6.54 3.19 3.03
CA THR A 27 -5.62 4.35 3.01
C THR A 27 -6.30 5.57 2.38
N THR A 28 -7.00 5.37 1.26
CA THR A 28 -7.77 6.45 0.60
C THR A 28 -8.85 7.00 1.52
N ALA A 29 -9.63 6.12 2.16
CA ALA A 29 -10.69 6.53 3.08
C ALA A 29 -10.14 7.34 4.26
N LEU A 30 -9.05 6.87 4.88
CA LEU A 30 -8.38 7.57 5.97
C LEU A 30 -7.83 8.92 5.52
N GLN A 31 -7.20 8.98 4.33
CA GLN A 31 -6.66 10.22 3.79
C GLN A 31 -7.76 11.25 3.52
N CYS A 32 -8.88 10.84 2.90
CA CYS A 32 -10.03 11.72 2.70
C CYS A 32 -10.57 12.27 4.03
N ARG A 33 -10.57 11.47 5.09
CA ARG A 33 -10.96 11.93 6.44
C ARG A 33 -10.04 12.99 7.00
N THR A 34 -8.75 12.98 6.70
CA THR A 34 -7.82 14.05 7.14
C THR A 34 -8.14 15.40 6.50
N TYR A 35 -8.79 15.40 5.36
CA TYR A 35 -9.31 16.62 4.69
C TYR A 35 -10.71 17.03 5.16
N GLY A 36 -11.25 16.37 6.17
CA GLY A 36 -12.58 16.67 6.71
C GLY A 36 -13.75 16.13 5.89
N LEU A 37 -13.48 15.33 4.84
CA LEU A 37 -14.51 14.79 3.97
C LEU A 37 -15.27 13.64 4.65
N SER A 38 -16.57 13.54 4.40
CA SER A 38 -17.37 12.37 4.74
C SER A 38 -17.10 11.24 3.76
N VAL A 39 -16.87 10.03 4.26
CA VAL A 39 -16.49 8.89 3.42
C VAL A 39 -17.43 7.73 3.66
N LEU A 40 -17.98 7.19 2.57
CA LEU A 40 -18.70 5.93 2.56
C LEU A 40 -17.79 4.84 1.98
N LEU A 41 -17.38 3.90 2.85
CA LEU A 41 -16.64 2.71 2.43
C LEU A 41 -17.60 1.57 2.13
N VAL A 42 -17.58 1.06 0.91
CA VAL A 42 -18.40 -0.06 0.45
C VAL A 42 -17.51 -1.26 0.24
N THR A 43 -17.83 -2.37 0.88
CA THR A 43 -17.10 -3.63 0.74
C THR A 43 -18.03 -4.80 0.48
N LYS A 44 -17.53 -5.83 -0.19
CA LYS A 44 -18.28 -7.04 -0.52
C LYS A 44 -18.64 -7.89 0.71
N ALA A 45 -17.78 -7.86 1.71
CA ALA A 45 -17.89 -8.65 2.92
C ALA A 45 -17.56 -7.76 4.15
N ARG A 46 -17.04 -8.32 5.23
CA ARG A 46 -16.57 -7.53 6.37
C ARG A 46 -15.40 -6.62 5.97
N VAL A 47 -15.26 -5.51 6.65
CA VAL A 47 -14.21 -4.51 6.33
C VAL A 47 -12.79 -5.08 6.46
N ASP A 48 -12.61 -6.05 7.33
CA ASP A 48 -11.34 -6.73 7.59
C ASP A 48 -11.14 -8.03 6.76
N GLU A 49 -12.06 -8.35 5.87
CA GLU A 49 -11.98 -9.52 4.98
C GLU A 49 -11.46 -9.10 3.61
N GLY A 50 -10.16 -9.10 3.44
CA GLY A 50 -9.54 -8.81 2.16
C GLY A 50 -8.19 -9.50 2.03
N SER A 51 -7.64 -9.52 0.81
CA SER A 51 -6.32 -10.11 0.55
C SER A 51 -5.22 -9.50 1.42
N THR A 52 -5.36 -8.24 1.81
CA THR A 52 -4.43 -7.55 2.70
C THR A 52 -4.27 -8.25 4.06
N LYS A 53 -5.36 -8.78 4.62
CA LYS A 53 -5.31 -9.53 5.89
C LYS A 53 -4.51 -10.83 5.79
N TRP A 54 -4.52 -11.43 4.61
CA TRP A 54 -3.89 -12.72 4.36
C TRP A 54 -2.53 -12.60 3.65
N ALA A 55 -2.12 -11.36 3.34
CA ALA A 55 -0.82 -11.12 2.74
C ALA A 55 0.27 -11.53 3.72
N GLN A 56 1.06 -12.53 3.31
CA GLN A 56 2.24 -12.97 4.03
C GLN A 56 3.46 -12.38 3.33
N GLY A 57 4.32 -11.74 4.08
CA GLY A 57 5.53 -11.19 3.53
C GLY A 57 5.77 -9.76 3.96
N GLY A 58 6.34 -8.95 3.11
CA GLY A 58 6.74 -7.60 3.46
C GLY A 58 6.42 -6.59 2.37
N ILE A 59 6.80 -5.37 2.64
CA ILE A 59 6.70 -4.25 1.71
C ILE A 59 8.11 -3.89 1.24
N ALA A 60 8.33 -3.79 -0.07
CA ALA A 60 9.58 -3.33 -0.63
C ALA A 60 9.68 -1.79 -0.54
N ALA A 61 10.68 -1.30 0.17
CA ALA A 61 11.00 0.13 0.26
C ALA A 61 12.48 0.32 0.60
N ALA A 62 13.10 1.35 0.05
CA ALA A 62 14.48 1.69 0.33
C ALA A 62 14.61 2.36 1.71
N LEU A 63 14.78 1.56 2.76
CA LEU A 63 14.85 2.00 4.16
C LEU A 63 16.20 1.69 4.81
N GLY A 64 17.00 0.82 4.20
CA GLY A 64 18.29 0.39 4.73
C GLY A 64 19.42 1.37 4.49
N ASP A 65 20.45 1.29 5.33
CA ASP A 65 21.66 2.09 5.16
C ASP A 65 22.33 1.79 3.82
N GLY A 66 22.61 2.85 3.06
CA GLY A 66 23.24 2.77 1.76
C GLY A 66 22.34 2.27 0.63
N ASP A 67 21.04 2.12 0.89
CA ASP A 67 20.03 1.94 -0.14
C ASP A 67 19.46 3.29 -0.59
N SER A 68 18.84 3.30 -1.77
CA SER A 68 18.22 4.52 -2.29
C SER A 68 17.05 4.21 -3.21
N PRO A 69 16.12 5.16 -3.40
CA PRO A 69 15.06 5.04 -4.39
C PRO A 69 15.59 4.74 -5.80
N GLU A 70 16.73 5.32 -6.18
CA GLU A 70 17.35 5.13 -7.51
C GLU A 70 17.86 3.69 -7.67
N ALA A 71 18.48 3.12 -6.62
CA ALA A 71 18.91 1.73 -6.63
C ALA A 71 17.71 0.79 -6.75
N HIS A 72 16.65 1.06 -5.97
CA HIS A 72 15.39 0.32 -6.02
C HIS A 72 14.70 0.45 -7.40
N GLU A 73 14.67 1.65 -8.01
CA GLU A 73 14.17 1.85 -9.38
C GLU A 73 14.89 0.95 -10.37
N LYS A 74 16.22 0.99 -10.36
CA LYS A 74 17.05 0.20 -11.26
C LYS A 74 16.78 -1.30 -11.12
N ASP A 75 16.77 -1.80 -9.89
CA ASP A 75 16.53 -3.21 -9.61
C ASP A 75 15.13 -3.64 -10.06
N THR A 76 14.12 -2.80 -9.82
CA THR A 76 12.73 -3.05 -10.25
C THR A 76 12.61 -3.11 -11.77
N LEU A 77 13.22 -2.17 -12.49
CA LEU A 77 13.19 -2.15 -13.95
C LEU A 77 13.92 -3.33 -14.57
N VAL A 78 15.05 -3.76 -13.98
CA VAL A 78 15.79 -4.95 -14.41
C VAL A 78 14.95 -6.22 -14.19
N ALA A 79 14.37 -6.38 -12.99
CA ALA A 79 13.52 -7.53 -12.69
C ALA A 79 12.24 -7.58 -13.53
N GLY A 80 11.69 -6.41 -13.86
CA GLY A 80 10.49 -6.28 -14.69
C GLY A 80 10.69 -6.56 -16.17
N ALA A 81 11.95 -6.70 -16.64
CA ALA A 81 12.31 -7.13 -17.99
C ALA A 81 11.54 -6.40 -19.12
N GLY A 82 11.34 -5.10 -18.99
CA GLY A 82 10.65 -4.25 -19.96
C GLY A 82 9.13 -4.20 -19.84
N LEU A 83 8.53 -4.85 -18.84
CA LEU A 83 7.07 -4.81 -18.58
C LEU A 83 6.65 -3.65 -17.67
N CYS A 84 7.62 -2.93 -17.07
CA CYS A 84 7.32 -1.85 -16.15
C CYS A 84 7.00 -0.54 -16.88
N ASP A 85 6.04 0.21 -16.35
CA ASP A 85 5.92 1.64 -16.61
C ASP A 85 6.96 2.38 -15.74
N VAL A 86 7.92 3.03 -16.40
CA VAL A 86 9.07 3.66 -15.73
C VAL A 86 8.64 4.80 -14.80
N ASP A 87 7.66 5.59 -15.21
CA ASP A 87 7.19 6.73 -14.41
C ASP A 87 6.43 6.25 -13.18
N ALA A 88 5.62 5.19 -13.32
CA ALA A 88 4.95 4.55 -12.19
C ALA A 88 5.95 3.93 -11.20
N VAL A 89 6.99 3.28 -11.68
CA VAL A 89 8.07 2.73 -10.82
C VAL A 89 8.74 3.87 -10.05
N ARG A 90 9.09 4.95 -10.73
CA ARG A 90 9.76 6.11 -10.09
C ARG A 90 8.92 6.71 -8.97
N VAL A 91 7.63 6.92 -9.19
CA VAL A 91 6.71 7.38 -8.14
C VAL A 91 6.70 6.41 -6.96
N LEU A 92 6.54 5.13 -7.23
CA LEU A 92 6.47 4.09 -6.20
C LEU A 92 7.73 4.04 -5.33
N VAL A 93 8.92 4.03 -5.92
CA VAL A 93 10.17 3.90 -5.16
C VAL A 93 10.53 5.18 -4.43
N THR A 94 10.16 6.34 -4.97
CA THR A 94 10.42 7.65 -4.35
C THR A 94 9.50 7.91 -3.17
N GLU A 95 8.22 7.60 -3.29
CA GLU A 95 7.23 7.85 -2.24
C GLU A 95 7.13 6.69 -1.23
N GLY A 96 7.58 5.50 -1.62
CA GLY A 96 7.49 4.27 -0.82
C GLY A 96 8.04 4.37 0.59
N PRO A 97 9.28 4.85 0.80
CA PRO A 97 9.87 4.97 2.14
C PRO A 97 9.03 5.80 3.10
N GLU A 98 8.52 6.93 2.65
CA GLU A 98 7.67 7.79 3.46
C GLU A 98 6.28 7.17 3.71
N ALA A 99 5.72 6.49 2.70
CA ALA A 99 4.46 5.78 2.84
C ALA A 99 4.55 4.66 3.89
N VAL A 100 5.66 3.93 3.94
CA VAL A 100 5.90 2.89 4.96
C VAL A 100 6.02 3.51 6.35
N ARG A 101 6.74 4.63 6.52
CA ARG A 101 6.82 5.33 7.81
C ARG A 101 5.46 5.77 8.30
N LYS A 102 4.63 6.36 7.44
CA LYS A 102 3.25 6.73 7.78
C LYS A 102 2.39 5.54 8.16
N LEU A 103 2.62 4.38 7.53
CA LEU A 103 1.91 3.16 7.88
C LEU A 103 2.29 2.68 9.30
N ILE A 104 3.57 2.77 9.67
CA ILE A 104 4.06 2.47 11.02
C ILE A 104 3.46 3.44 12.06
N GLU A 105 3.44 4.72 11.76
CA GLU A 105 2.82 5.75 12.62
C GLU A 105 1.33 5.49 12.86
N ARG A 106 0.65 4.87 11.89
CA ARG A 106 -0.75 4.44 12.00
C ARG A 106 -0.93 3.13 12.77
N GLY A 107 0.14 2.50 13.23
CA GLY A 107 0.11 1.31 14.06
C GLY A 107 0.39 0.00 13.33
N ALA A 108 0.87 0.01 12.09
CA ALA A 108 1.35 -1.20 11.43
C ALA A 108 2.59 -1.74 12.15
N ILE A 109 2.57 -3.03 12.43
CA ILE A 109 3.65 -3.72 13.13
C ILE A 109 4.51 -4.41 12.08
N PHE A 110 5.82 -4.12 12.12
CA PHE A 110 6.84 -4.80 11.33
C PHE A 110 7.82 -5.51 12.26
N ASP A 111 8.40 -6.60 11.79
CA ASP A 111 9.46 -7.28 12.51
C ASP A 111 10.63 -6.33 12.78
N ARG A 112 11.29 -6.51 13.91
CA ARG A 112 12.43 -5.70 14.32
C ARG A 112 13.63 -6.56 14.61
N GLU A 113 14.81 -6.01 14.35
CA GLU A 113 16.08 -6.55 14.79
C GLU A 113 16.24 -6.38 16.31
N ASP A 114 17.23 -7.05 16.90
CA ASP A 114 17.56 -6.90 18.32
C ASP A 114 17.95 -5.45 18.69
N SER A 115 18.41 -4.67 17.73
CA SER A 115 18.68 -3.23 17.85
C SER A 115 17.42 -2.36 18.01
N GLY A 116 16.24 -2.92 17.71
CA GLY A 116 14.97 -2.21 17.64
C GLY A 116 14.67 -1.57 16.28
N GLU A 117 15.59 -1.64 15.33
CA GLU A 117 15.37 -1.19 13.95
C GLU A 117 14.44 -2.16 13.19
N ILE A 118 13.84 -1.68 12.10
CA ILE A 118 12.97 -2.51 11.25
C ILE A 118 13.81 -3.60 10.61
N ALA A 119 13.37 -4.85 10.73
CA ALA A 119 14.03 -5.97 10.09
C ALA A 119 13.88 -5.88 8.56
N LEU A 120 14.99 -5.80 7.86
CA LEU A 120 15.06 -5.74 6.40
C LEU A 120 15.58 -7.07 5.86
N THR A 121 14.95 -7.56 4.80
CA THR A 121 15.39 -8.77 4.11
C THR A 121 15.68 -8.48 2.64
N ARG A 122 16.64 -9.19 2.08
CA ARG A 122 16.93 -9.14 0.65
C ARG A 122 15.99 -10.07 -0.08
N GLU A 123 15.32 -9.55 -1.09
CA GLU A 123 14.43 -10.31 -1.97
C GLU A 123 15.01 -10.47 -3.37
N GLY A 124 14.47 -11.44 -4.12
CA GLY A 124 14.89 -11.68 -5.50
C GLY A 124 14.72 -10.43 -6.38
N GLY A 125 15.72 -10.16 -7.20
CA GLY A 125 15.75 -8.98 -8.05
C GLY A 125 16.37 -7.75 -7.41
N HIS A 126 16.58 -7.73 -6.11
CA HIS A 126 17.17 -6.59 -5.40
C HIS A 126 18.58 -6.87 -4.93
N LEU A 127 19.48 -5.88 -5.08
CA LEU A 127 20.87 -6.00 -4.67
C LEU A 127 21.07 -5.74 -3.18
N ARG A 128 20.15 -5.04 -2.52
CA ARG A 128 20.19 -4.66 -1.10
C ARG A 128 18.93 -5.11 -0.35
N GLY A 129 18.96 -5.03 0.97
CA GLY A 129 17.80 -5.33 1.79
C GLY A 129 16.79 -4.18 1.75
N ILE A 130 15.67 -4.38 1.06
CA ILE A 130 14.66 -3.34 0.81
C ILE A 130 13.27 -3.70 1.32
N ARG A 131 13.11 -4.86 1.94
CA ARG A 131 11.81 -5.37 2.35
C ARG A 131 11.64 -5.33 3.86
N CYS A 132 10.65 -4.58 4.32
CA CYS A 132 10.16 -4.70 5.69
C CYS A 132 9.28 -5.94 5.80
N ARG A 133 9.59 -6.81 6.73
CA ARG A 133 8.80 -8.00 7.02
C ARG A 133 7.73 -7.66 8.06
N CYS A 134 6.51 -8.08 7.82
CA CYS A 134 5.37 -7.94 8.74
C CYS A 134 4.68 -9.27 8.99
#